data_582952b3dbab23107d42c267d9a36f51
#
_entry.id   582952b3dbab23107d42c267d9a36f51
#
_cell.length_a   1.000
_cell.length_b   1.000
_cell.length_c   1.000
_cell.angle_alpha   90.00
_cell.angle_beta   90.00
_cell.angle_gamma   90.00
#
_symmetry.space_group_name_H-M   'P 1'
#
loop_
_entity.id
_entity.type
_entity.pdbx_description
1 polymer ?
#
loop_
_entity_poly.entity_id
_entity_poly.type
_entity_poly.pdbx_seq_one_letter_code
_entity_poly.pdbx_strand_id
1 'polypeptide(L)'
;LYEMMGVENYQKQVEKGVIEIAPLAYMRGRTLDDSFIILDEAQNATPEQMKMFLTRLGFNSKVVVTGDLTQTDLPRGQKSGLAAAVKILAGIEDIGIHYFTERDVVRHRLVQKIIQAYERYDREMIRKEKNDREKAAERFRAVRRTEKHGKETE
;
A
#
# COMPACT_ATOMS: atom_id res chain seq x y z
N LEU A 1 -18.48 0.54 -11.11
CA LEU A 1 -19.94 0.74 -10.94
C LEU A 1 -20.65 0.92 -12.30
N TYR A 2 -20.10 1.73 -13.23
CA TYR A 2 -20.73 1.92 -14.57
C TYR A 2 -20.99 0.62 -15.31
N GLU A 3 -19.98 -0.26 -15.38
CA GLU A 3 -20.08 -1.56 -16.07
C GLU A 3 -21.08 -2.50 -15.43
N MET A 4 -21.27 -2.40 -14.10
CA MET A 4 -22.16 -3.27 -13.34
C MET A 4 -23.62 -2.81 -13.36
N MET A 5 -23.85 -1.49 -13.37
CA MET A 5 -25.17 -0.91 -13.20
C MET A 5 -25.74 -0.31 -14.50
N GLY A 6 -24.89 -0.05 -15.48
CA GLY A 6 -25.20 0.82 -16.63
C GLY A 6 -25.10 2.31 -16.27
N VAL A 7 -24.75 3.12 -17.26
CA VAL A 7 -24.45 4.55 -17.06
C VAL A 7 -25.66 5.32 -16.53
N GLU A 8 -26.82 5.12 -17.12
CA GLU A 8 -28.05 5.86 -16.76
C GLU A 8 -28.50 5.56 -15.33
N ASN A 9 -28.48 4.27 -14.93
CA ASN A 9 -28.86 3.89 -13.58
C ASN A 9 -27.86 4.42 -12.55
N TYR A 10 -26.58 4.35 -12.84
CA TYR A 10 -25.55 4.92 -11.98
C TYR A 10 -25.75 6.42 -11.76
N GLN A 11 -25.93 7.20 -12.83
CA GLN A 11 -26.15 8.64 -12.73
C GLN A 11 -27.39 8.98 -11.90
N LYS A 12 -28.49 8.25 -12.11
CA LYS A 12 -29.72 8.41 -11.33
C LYS A 12 -29.53 8.13 -9.83
N GLN A 13 -28.67 7.16 -9.47
CA GLN A 13 -28.39 6.86 -8.06
C GLN A 13 -27.47 7.92 -7.43
N VAL A 14 -26.54 8.49 -8.18
CA VAL A 14 -25.71 9.61 -7.72
C VAL A 14 -26.57 10.86 -7.51
N GLU A 15 -27.43 11.20 -8.46
CA GLU A 15 -28.37 12.35 -8.34
C GLU A 15 -29.30 12.23 -7.14
N LYS A 16 -29.73 11.02 -6.80
CA LYS A 16 -30.56 10.73 -5.63
C LYS A 16 -29.76 10.71 -4.31
N GLY A 17 -28.44 10.84 -4.36
CA GLY A 17 -27.59 10.73 -3.17
C GLY A 17 -27.46 9.32 -2.60
N VAL A 18 -27.89 8.28 -3.34
CA VAL A 18 -27.72 6.87 -2.95
C VAL A 18 -26.27 6.44 -3.11
N ILE A 19 -25.59 6.96 -4.14
CA ILE A 19 -24.16 6.74 -4.38
C ILE A 19 -23.43 8.07 -4.19
N GLU A 20 -22.47 8.09 -3.31
CA GLU A 20 -21.55 9.21 -3.13
C GLU A 20 -20.11 8.77 -3.45
N ILE A 21 -19.39 9.58 -4.21
CA ILE A 21 -17.94 9.45 -4.42
C ILE A 21 -17.30 10.70 -3.86
N ALA A 22 -16.46 10.51 -2.85
CA ALA A 22 -15.84 11.63 -2.16
C ALA A 22 -14.36 11.34 -1.86
N PRO A 23 -13.49 12.35 -1.93
CA PRO A 23 -12.11 12.23 -1.46
C PRO A 23 -12.06 11.92 0.04
N LEU A 24 -11.07 11.13 0.45
CA LEU A 24 -10.86 10.74 1.85
C LEU A 24 -10.83 11.94 2.82
N ALA A 25 -10.29 13.08 2.37
CA ALA A 25 -10.21 14.30 3.17
C ALA A 25 -11.60 14.84 3.61
N TYR A 26 -12.65 14.57 2.84
CA TYR A 26 -14.01 15.02 3.14
C TYR A 26 -14.75 14.15 4.15
N MET A 27 -14.12 13.08 4.61
CA MET A 27 -14.68 12.21 5.64
C MET A 27 -14.52 12.79 7.06
N ARG A 28 -13.67 13.79 7.22
CA ARG A 28 -13.41 14.40 8.54
C ARG A 28 -14.67 15.06 9.10
N GLY A 29 -15.02 14.74 10.36
CA GLY A 29 -16.21 15.30 11.03
C GLY A 29 -17.54 14.66 10.62
N ARG A 30 -17.52 13.64 9.78
CA ARG A 30 -18.73 12.89 9.40
C ARG A 30 -18.89 11.64 10.27
N THR A 31 -20.11 11.14 10.36
CA THR A 31 -20.45 9.78 10.78
C THR A 31 -21.18 9.12 9.62
N LEU A 32 -20.78 7.92 9.27
CA LEU A 32 -21.28 7.20 8.10
C LEU A 32 -22.20 6.09 8.59
N ASP A 33 -23.47 6.42 8.83
CA ASP A 33 -24.50 5.49 9.23
C ASP A 33 -25.20 4.86 8.00
N ASP A 34 -25.79 3.67 8.17
CA ASP A 34 -26.63 2.98 7.18
C ASP A 34 -25.97 2.88 5.79
N SER A 35 -24.64 2.69 5.77
CA SER A 35 -23.84 2.83 4.56
C SER A 35 -22.98 1.61 4.27
N PHE A 36 -22.81 1.31 2.98
CA PHE A 36 -21.77 0.41 2.50
C PHE A 36 -20.61 1.26 1.94
N ILE A 37 -19.47 1.23 2.62
CA ILE A 37 -18.37 2.16 2.39
C ILE A 37 -17.19 1.39 1.80
N ILE A 38 -16.62 1.90 0.71
CA ILE A 38 -15.41 1.34 0.10
C ILE A 38 -14.32 2.41 0.14
N LEU A 39 -13.19 2.09 0.79
CA LEU A 39 -11.96 2.86 0.68
C LEU A 39 -11.01 2.11 -0.24
N ASP A 40 -10.83 2.64 -1.43
CA ASP A 40 -9.94 2.06 -2.45
C ASP A 40 -8.55 2.71 -2.42
N GLU A 41 -7.52 2.00 -2.94
CA GLU A 41 -6.12 2.46 -2.97
C GLU A 41 -5.59 2.92 -1.59
N ALA A 42 -6.02 2.24 -0.54
CA ALA A 42 -5.79 2.64 0.84
C ALA A 42 -4.31 2.58 1.28
N GLN A 43 -3.44 1.92 0.52
CA GLN A 43 -1.99 1.95 0.75
C GLN A 43 -1.40 3.37 0.65
N ASN A 44 -2.09 4.27 -0.07
CA ASN A 44 -1.69 5.67 -0.26
C ASN A 44 -2.22 6.62 0.84
N ALA A 45 -3.00 6.11 1.78
CA ALA A 45 -3.39 6.86 2.97
C ALA A 45 -2.30 6.80 4.05
N THR A 46 -2.09 7.91 4.78
CA THR A 46 -1.22 7.91 5.96
C THR A 46 -1.89 7.21 7.15
N PRO A 47 -1.16 6.83 8.21
CA PRO A 47 -1.73 6.24 9.42
C PRO A 47 -2.81 7.14 10.06
N GLU A 48 -2.61 8.45 10.06
CA GLU A 48 -3.56 9.44 10.60
C GLU A 48 -4.84 9.50 9.76
N GLN A 49 -4.71 9.47 8.43
CA GLN A 49 -5.84 9.44 7.50
C GLN A 49 -6.63 8.14 7.63
N MET A 50 -5.94 7.00 7.73
CA MET A 50 -6.57 5.71 7.93
C MET A 50 -7.34 5.65 9.26
N LYS A 51 -6.72 6.08 10.36
CA LYS A 51 -7.38 6.18 11.65
C LYS A 51 -8.60 7.10 11.60
N MET A 52 -8.44 8.28 11.00
CA MET A 52 -9.51 9.24 10.83
C MET A 52 -10.71 8.63 10.08
N PHE A 53 -10.46 7.90 8.99
CA PHE A 53 -11.49 7.24 8.20
C PHE A 53 -12.20 6.12 8.95
N LEU A 54 -11.45 5.19 9.52
CA LEU A 54 -12.00 4.02 10.22
C LEU A 54 -12.87 4.42 11.42
N THR A 55 -12.59 5.57 12.04
CA THR A 55 -13.40 6.10 13.15
C THR A 55 -14.64 6.87 12.68
N ARG A 56 -14.95 6.86 11.38
CA ARG A 56 -16.21 7.44 10.82
C ARG A 56 -17.32 6.40 10.69
N LEU A 57 -16.99 5.12 10.87
CA LEU A 57 -17.97 4.05 10.80
C LEU A 57 -19.07 4.29 11.83
N GLY A 58 -20.30 4.39 11.36
CA GLY A 58 -21.50 4.56 12.16
C GLY A 58 -22.33 3.27 12.25
N PHE A 59 -23.54 3.39 12.79
CA PHE A 59 -24.42 2.25 12.96
C PHE A 59 -24.91 1.69 11.63
N ASN A 60 -25.16 0.38 11.59
CA ASN A 60 -25.66 -0.37 10.43
C ASN A 60 -24.79 -0.24 9.17
N SER A 61 -23.52 0.11 9.33
CA SER A 61 -22.61 0.32 8.21
C SER A 61 -21.58 -0.77 8.10
N LYS A 62 -21.12 -1.02 6.87
CA LYS A 62 -20.05 -1.93 6.54
C LYS A 62 -18.95 -1.19 5.81
N VAL A 63 -17.69 -1.38 6.22
CA VAL A 63 -16.52 -0.83 5.55
C VAL A 63 -15.73 -1.95 4.88
N VAL A 64 -15.36 -1.72 3.63
CA VAL A 64 -14.39 -2.52 2.89
C VAL A 64 -13.21 -1.61 2.56
N VAL A 65 -12.01 -2.04 2.94
CA VAL A 65 -10.77 -1.33 2.62
C VAL A 65 -9.96 -2.20 1.66
N THR A 66 -9.63 -1.65 0.50
CA THR A 66 -8.80 -2.33 -0.50
C THR A 66 -7.50 -1.59 -0.72
N GLY A 67 -6.47 -2.31 -1.13
CA GLY A 67 -5.19 -1.71 -1.48
C GLY A 67 -4.08 -2.74 -1.70
N ASP A 68 -3.03 -2.31 -2.36
CA ASP A 68 -1.84 -3.10 -2.63
C ASP A 68 -0.65 -2.58 -1.82
N LEU A 69 -0.21 -3.34 -0.82
CA LEU A 69 0.91 -2.96 0.05
C LEU A 69 2.26 -2.85 -0.68
N THR A 70 2.35 -3.37 -1.91
CA THR A 70 3.56 -3.32 -2.74
C THR A 70 3.63 -2.06 -3.60
N GLN A 71 2.49 -1.39 -3.84
CA GLN A 71 2.36 -0.23 -4.73
C GLN A 71 2.03 1.03 -3.92
N THR A 72 3.00 1.56 -3.18
CA THR A 72 2.81 2.76 -2.37
C THR A 72 3.41 3.97 -3.04
N ASP A 73 2.59 4.99 -3.33
CA ASP A 73 3.00 6.27 -3.91
C ASP A 73 3.29 7.35 -2.87
N LEU A 74 3.33 6.99 -1.60
CA LEU A 74 3.65 7.91 -0.51
C LEU A 74 5.09 8.44 -0.62
N PRO A 75 5.34 9.71 -0.25
CA PRO A 75 6.69 10.27 -0.20
C PRO A 75 7.65 9.42 0.62
N ARG A 76 8.94 9.46 0.26
CA ARG A 76 9.99 8.70 0.96
C ARG A 76 9.96 9.00 2.46
N GLY A 77 9.89 7.95 3.26
CA GLY A 77 9.86 8.03 4.72
C GLY A 77 8.46 8.06 5.35
N GLN A 78 7.41 8.24 4.57
CA GLN A 78 6.05 8.08 5.07
C GLN A 78 5.64 6.60 5.10
N LYS A 79 4.90 6.22 6.14
CA LYS A 79 4.40 4.86 6.32
C LYS A 79 2.97 4.76 5.76
N SER A 80 2.67 3.64 5.11
CA SER A 80 1.30 3.35 4.68
C SER A 80 0.39 3.11 5.88
N GLY A 81 -0.74 3.81 5.88
CA GLY A 81 -1.81 3.63 6.85
C GLY A 81 -2.46 2.26 6.77
N LEU A 82 -2.59 1.70 5.56
CA LEU A 82 -3.09 0.34 5.37
C LEU A 82 -2.16 -0.69 6.03
N ALA A 83 -0.85 -0.59 5.80
CA ALA A 83 0.13 -1.48 6.42
C ALA A 83 0.13 -1.40 7.95
N ALA A 84 -0.11 -0.21 8.51
CA ALA A 84 -0.26 -0.02 9.94
C ALA A 84 -1.59 -0.59 10.45
N ALA A 85 -2.70 -0.32 9.76
CA ALA A 85 -4.02 -0.80 10.13
C ALA A 85 -4.10 -2.33 10.18
N VAL A 86 -3.57 -3.02 9.18
CA VAL A 86 -3.50 -4.50 9.14
C VAL A 86 -2.85 -5.06 10.40
N LYS A 87 -1.77 -4.44 10.89
CA LYS A 87 -1.07 -4.90 12.11
C LYS A 87 -1.83 -4.58 13.39
N ILE A 88 -2.42 -3.38 13.45
CA ILE A 88 -3.10 -2.88 14.65
C ILE A 88 -4.44 -3.57 14.86
N LEU A 89 -5.15 -3.85 13.77
CA LEU A 89 -6.51 -4.37 13.80
C LEU A 89 -6.57 -5.91 13.73
N ALA A 90 -5.44 -6.57 13.54
CA ALA A 90 -5.37 -8.01 13.51
C ALA A 90 -5.90 -8.61 14.84
N GLY A 91 -6.86 -9.51 14.75
CA GLY A 91 -7.45 -10.20 15.92
C GLY A 91 -8.57 -9.43 16.63
N ILE A 92 -8.97 -8.25 16.14
CA ILE A 92 -10.18 -7.60 16.61
C ILE A 92 -11.39 -8.36 16.05
N GLU A 93 -12.33 -8.73 16.93
CA GLU A 93 -13.59 -9.34 16.54
C GLU A 93 -14.33 -8.42 15.53
N ASP A 94 -15.04 -9.01 14.59
CA ASP A 94 -15.73 -8.34 13.48
C ASP A 94 -14.84 -7.68 12.41
N ILE A 95 -13.51 -7.77 12.51
CA ILE A 95 -12.59 -7.31 11.48
C ILE A 95 -11.97 -8.49 10.74
N GLY A 96 -12.39 -8.70 9.48
CA GLY A 96 -11.79 -9.68 8.58
C GLY A 96 -10.63 -9.08 7.79
N ILE A 97 -9.48 -9.76 7.80
CA ILE A 97 -8.32 -9.39 6.97
C ILE A 97 -8.07 -10.53 5.98
N HIS A 98 -8.16 -10.20 4.69
CA HIS A 98 -8.00 -11.14 3.60
C HIS A 98 -6.85 -10.71 2.69
N TYR A 99 -5.98 -11.67 2.34
CA TYR A 99 -4.85 -11.44 1.44
C TYR A 99 -5.13 -12.15 0.11
N PHE A 100 -4.99 -11.40 -0.97
CA PHE A 100 -5.00 -11.96 -2.31
C PHE A 100 -3.59 -12.31 -2.75
N THR A 101 -3.48 -13.37 -3.53
CA THR A 101 -2.24 -13.83 -4.15
C THR A 101 -2.31 -13.65 -5.67
N GLU A 102 -1.20 -13.84 -6.36
CA GLU A 102 -1.17 -13.80 -7.83
C GLU A 102 -2.19 -14.76 -8.48
N ARG A 103 -2.59 -15.83 -7.78
CA ARG A 103 -3.58 -16.81 -8.27
C ARG A 103 -5.00 -16.26 -8.25
N ASP A 104 -5.27 -15.28 -7.43
CA ASP A 104 -6.59 -14.66 -7.27
C ASP A 104 -6.82 -13.54 -8.29
N VAL A 105 -5.76 -13.13 -9.00
CA VAL A 105 -5.80 -12.02 -9.95
C VAL A 105 -6.01 -12.56 -11.38
N VAL A 106 -7.16 -12.23 -11.96
CA VAL A 106 -7.43 -12.51 -13.37
C VAL A 106 -6.75 -11.44 -14.23
N ARG A 107 -5.64 -11.80 -14.86
CA ARG A 107 -4.89 -10.91 -15.77
C ARG A 107 -4.63 -11.59 -17.10
N HIS A 108 -4.54 -10.76 -18.15
CA HIS A 108 -4.13 -11.25 -19.48
C HIS A 108 -2.74 -11.91 -19.39
N ARG A 109 -2.56 -13.08 -20.03
CA ARG A 109 -1.31 -13.88 -19.96
C ARG A 109 -0.04 -13.09 -20.30
N LEU A 110 -0.13 -12.15 -21.25
CA LEU A 110 1.00 -11.31 -21.62
C LEU A 110 1.37 -10.35 -20.49
N VAL A 111 0.37 -9.76 -19.81
CA VAL A 111 0.60 -8.85 -18.67
C VAL A 111 1.30 -9.58 -17.52
N GLN A 112 0.90 -10.81 -17.22
CA GLN A 112 1.58 -11.64 -16.21
C GLN A 112 3.07 -11.85 -16.56
N LYS A 113 3.39 -12.17 -17.83
CA LYS A 113 4.77 -12.33 -18.28
C LYS A 113 5.58 -11.03 -18.19
N ILE A 114 4.96 -9.90 -18.51
CA ILE A 114 5.60 -8.58 -18.40
C ILE A 114 5.94 -8.31 -16.93
N ILE A 115 4.99 -8.46 -16.02
CA ILE A 115 5.22 -8.23 -14.58
C ILE A 115 6.36 -9.10 -14.07
N GLN A 116 6.34 -10.40 -14.36
CA GLN A 116 7.41 -11.32 -13.96
C GLN A 116 8.79 -10.96 -14.54
N ALA A 117 8.83 -10.36 -15.73
CA ALA A 117 10.07 -9.89 -16.32
C ALA A 117 10.62 -8.66 -15.57
N TYR A 118 9.77 -7.69 -15.23
CA TYR A 118 10.16 -6.53 -14.43
C TYR A 118 10.60 -6.92 -13.02
N GLU A 119 9.87 -7.77 -12.34
CA GLU A 119 10.26 -8.24 -11.01
C GLU A 119 11.60 -8.98 -10.99
N ARG A 120 11.94 -9.72 -12.06
CA ARG A 120 13.27 -10.33 -12.19
C ARG A 120 14.35 -9.27 -12.34
N TYR A 121 14.11 -8.28 -13.19
CA TYR A 121 15.03 -7.16 -13.40
C TYR A 121 15.28 -6.40 -12.10
N ASP A 122 14.24 -6.05 -11.37
CA ASP A 122 14.35 -5.32 -10.10
C ASP A 122 15.13 -6.11 -9.04
N ARG A 123 14.87 -7.42 -8.93
CA ARG A 123 15.65 -8.32 -8.04
C ARG A 123 17.12 -8.35 -8.41
N GLU A 124 17.45 -8.38 -9.71
CA GLU A 124 18.84 -8.36 -10.18
C GLU A 124 19.53 -7.03 -9.87
N MET A 125 18.82 -5.91 -10.04
CA MET A 125 19.33 -4.57 -9.73
C MET A 125 19.61 -4.42 -8.24
N ILE A 126 18.67 -4.81 -7.38
CA ILE A 126 18.85 -4.78 -5.92
C ILE A 126 20.05 -5.66 -5.50
N ARG A 127 20.20 -6.83 -6.12
CA ARG A 127 21.33 -7.72 -5.83
C ARG A 127 22.67 -7.12 -6.27
N LYS A 128 22.71 -6.45 -7.41
CA LYS A 128 23.91 -5.73 -7.89
C LYS A 128 24.28 -4.59 -6.94
N GLU A 129 23.34 -3.74 -6.59
CA GLU A 129 23.57 -2.64 -5.66
C GLU A 129 24.07 -3.11 -4.29
N LYS A 130 23.50 -4.20 -3.76
CA LYS A 130 23.95 -4.80 -2.50
C LYS A 130 25.41 -5.30 -2.61
N ASN A 131 25.74 -6.01 -3.68
CA ASN A 131 27.08 -6.52 -3.93
C ASN A 131 28.10 -5.38 -4.08
N ASP A 132 27.74 -4.30 -4.76
CA ASP A 132 28.63 -3.15 -4.96
C ASP A 132 28.85 -2.39 -3.64
N ARG A 133 27.82 -2.25 -2.80
CA ARG A 133 27.97 -1.70 -1.44
C ARG A 133 28.85 -2.56 -0.54
N GLU A 134 28.71 -3.87 -0.59
CA GLU A 134 29.54 -4.81 0.18
C GLU A 134 31.01 -4.71 -0.26
N LYS A 135 31.28 -4.72 -1.57
CA LYS A 135 32.62 -4.55 -2.13
C LYS A 135 33.25 -3.20 -1.78
N ALA A 136 32.46 -2.13 -1.82
CA ALA A 136 32.92 -0.80 -1.41
C ALA A 136 33.26 -0.75 0.08
N ALA A 137 32.45 -1.37 0.93
CA ALA A 137 32.71 -1.46 2.37
C ALA A 137 33.96 -2.30 2.69
N GLU A 138 34.18 -3.39 1.96
CA GLU A 138 35.40 -4.20 2.11
C GLU A 138 36.66 -3.45 1.70
N ARG A 139 36.63 -2.72 0.57
CA ARG A 139 37.74 -1.86 0.14
C ARG A 139 38.04 -0.78 1.19
N PHE A 140 37.03 -0.16 1.76
CA PHE A 140 37.23 0.85 2.79
C PHE A 140 37.86 0.27 4.08
N ARG A 141 37.44 -0.95 4.47
CA ARG A 141 38.00 -1.66 5.62
C ARG A 141 39.47 -2.07 5.36
N ALA A 142 39.80 -2.48 4.13
CA ALA A 142 41.16 -2.86 3.76
C ALA A 142 42.12 -1.65 3.82
N VAL A 143 41.73 -0.50 3.27
CA VAL A 143 42.52 0.74 3.34
C VAL A 143 42.77 1.17 4.78
N ARG A 144 41.75 1.13 5.64
CA ARG A 144 41.90 1.46 7.08
C ARG A 144 42.85 0.52 7.84
N ARG A 145 42.95 -0.74 7.42
CA ARG A 145 43.88 -1.71 8.04
C ARG A 145 45.31 -1.40 7.67
N THR A 146 45.59 -1.02 6.43
CA THR A 146 46.94 -0.63 5.97
C THR A 146 47.40 0.67 6.62
N GLU A 147 46.52 1.65 6.79
CA GLU A 147 46.87 2.92 7.47
C GLU A 147 47.16 2.73 8.97
N LYS A 148 46.54 1.77 9.65
CA LYS A 148 46.83 1.45 11.05
C LYS A 148 48.18 0.77 11.25
N HIS A 149 48.54 -0.14 10.36
CA HIS A 149 49.83 -0.83 10.43
C HIS A 149 51.03 0.06 10.07
N GLY A 150 50.84 1.09 9.22
CA GLY A 150 51.88 2.02 8.88
C GLY A 150 52.24 3.03 9.99
N LYS A 151 51.34 3.22 11.00
CA LYS A 151 51.56 4.11 12.15
C LYS A 151 52.14 3.42 13.39
N GLU A 152 52.25 2.10 13.40
CA GLU A 152 52.84 1.31 14.51
C GLU A 152 54.32 0.97 14.25
N THR A 153 54.89 1.40 13.10
CA THR A 153 56.26 1.11 12.69
C THR A 153 57.16 2.38 12.62
N GLU A 154 56.72 3.53 13.07
CA GLU A 154 57.52 4.73 13.33
C GLU A 154 57.66 4.97 14.85
#